data_28ade75d336ff4e7daa196fdb5a25e1a
#
_entry.id   28ade75d336ff4e7daa196fdb5a25e1a
#
_cell.length_a   1.000
_cell.length_b   1.000
_cell.length_c   1.000
_cell.angle_alpha   90.00
_cell.angle_beta   90.00
_cell.angle_gamma   90.00
#
_symmetry.space_group_name_H-M   'P 1'
#
loop_
_entity.id
_entity.type
_entity.pdbx_description
1 polymer ?
#
loop_
_entity_poly.entity_id
_entity_poly.type
_entity_poly.pdbx_seq_one_letter_code
_entity_poly.pdbx_strand_id
1 'polypeptide(L)' 'MKEECEEQTDLVAWVNKAERIVTFRDAEGFEKLTFRSQEDKMSYVYNLCETGYRIL' A
#
# COMPACT_ATOMS: atom_id res chain seq x y z
N MET A 1 13.92 14.65 -17.62
CA MET A 1 13.85 14.50 -17.18
C MET A 1 13.23 14.13 -16.55
N LYS A 2 13.03 14.03 -16.54
CA LYS A 2 12.63 13.65 -16.01
C LYS A 2 11.78 13.27 -15.45
N GLU A 3 11.68 13.04 -15.47
CA GLU A 3 11.16 12.69 -15.00
C GLU A 3 10.30 12.29 -14.61
N GLU A 4 10.21 12.15 -14.77
CA GLU A 4 9.67 11.82 -14.53
C GLU A 4 8.93 11.39 -14.03
N CYS A 5 8.92 11.28 -14.08
CA CYS A 5 8.39 10.84 -13.66
C CYS A 5 7.54 10.82 -13.12
N GLU A 6 7.39 10.91 -13.14
CA GLU A 6 6.78 10.85 -12.73
C GLU A 6 5.60 10.87 -12.54
N GLU A 7 5.28 11.28 -13.06
CA GLU A 7 4.18 11.09 -13.08
C GLU A 7 3.63 10.12 -12.53
N GLN A 8 4.16 9.97 -12.38
CA GLN A 8 3.91 8.86 -11.89
C GLN A 8 3.05 8.85 -10.73
N THR A 9 2.33 7.85 -10.60
CA THR A 9 1.47 7.61 -9.50
C THR A 9 2.28 7.28 -8.29
N ASP A 10 1.98 7.91 -7.19
CA ASP A 10 2.62 7.57 -5.95
C ASP A 10 1.87 6.43 -5.33
N LEU A 11 2.39 5.23 -5.44
CA LEU A 11 1.79 4.04 -4.83
C LEU A 11 2.30 3.93 -3.40
N VAL A 12 1.43 4.27 -2.46
CA VAL A 12 1.81 4.34 -1.06
C VAL A 12 0.82 3.53 -0.23
N ALA A 13 1.33 2.81 0.74
CA ALA A 13 0.49 2.05 1.66
C ALA A 13 0.89 2.36 3.09
N TRP A 14 -0.12 2.56 3.93
CA TRP A 14 0.07 2.79 5.36
C TRP A 14 -0.41 1.58 6.10
N VAL A 15 0.47 0.94 6.86
CA VAL A 15 0.16 -0.28 7.59
C VAL A 15 -0.05 0.06 9.04
N ASN A 16 -1.23 -0.27 9.55
CA ASN A 16 -1.53 -0.05 10.97
C ASN A 16 -1.02 -1.25 11.74
N LYS A 17 -0.05 -1.01 12.63
CA LYS A 17 0.57 -2.12 13.35
C LYS A 17 -0.33 -2.68 14.43
N ALA A 18 -1.19 -1.84 14.98
CA ALA A 18 -2.04 -2.29 16.09
C ALA A 18 -3.28 -3.02 15.59
N GLU A 19 -3.70 -2.73 14.37
CA GLU A 19 -4.93 -3.28 13.85
C GLU A 19 -4.67 -3.97 12.52
N ARG A 20 -5.65 -4.74 12.08
CA ARG A 20 -5.50 -5.50 10.85
C ARG A 20 -6.02 -4.67 9.67
N ILE A 21 -5.47 -3.48 9.54
CA ILE A 21 -5.94 -2.52 8.54
C ILE A 21 -4.76 -2.02 7.73
N VAL A 22 -4.96 -1.96 6.43
CA VAL A 22 -4.01 -1.34 5.51
C VAL A 22 -4.74 -0.29 4.71
N THR A 23 -4.21 0.92 4.69
CA THR A 23 -4.73 1.99 3.85
C THR A 23 -3.72 2.22 2.74
N PHE A 24 -4.19 2.27 1.50
CA PHE A 24 -3.26 2.48 0.41
C PHE A 24 -3.83 3.49 -0.58
N ARG A 25 -2.93 4.08 -1.33
CA ARG A 25 -3.30 5.05 -2.37
C ARG A 25 -2.76 4.58 -3.70
N ASP A 26 -3.61 4.61 -4.69
CA ASP A 26 -3.20 4.29 -6.05
C ASP A 26 -3.73 5.38 -6.98
N ALA A 27 -3.73 5.09 -8.27
CA ALA A 27 -4.12 6.08 -9.27
C ALA A 27 -5.58 6.52 -9.10
N GLU A 28 -6.39 5.71 -8.46
CA GLU A 28 -7.81 6.01 -8.33
C GLU A 28 -8.16 6.67 -7.01
N GLY A 29 -7.24 6.71 -6.07
CA GLY A 29 -7.49 7.35 -4.80
C GLY A 29 -7.12 6.47 -3.63
N PHE A 30 -7.82 6.68 -2.51
CA PHE A 30 -7.52 5.97 -1.28
C PHE A 30 -8.45 4.79 -1.10
N GLU A 31 -7.90 3.70 -0.59
CA GLU A 31 -8.66 2.52 -0.23
C GLU A 31 -8.21 2.05 1.14
N LYS A 32 -9.14 1.45 1.87
CA LYS A 32 -8.83 0.90 3.18
C LYS A 32 -9.33 -0.53 3.25
N LEU A 33 -8.46 -1.44 3.63
CA LEU A 33 -8.79 -2.85 3.73
C LEU A 33 -8.65 -3.33 5.16
N THR A 34 -9.61 -4.12 5.60
CA THR A 34 -9.57 -4.74 6.91
C THR A 34 -9.36 -6.23 6.70
N PHE A 35 -8.45 -6.82 7.48
CA PHE A 35 -8.09 -8.21 7.31
C PHE A 35 -8.56 -9.03 8.49
N ARG A 36 -8.68 -10.33 8.27
CA ARG A 36 -9.16 -11.22 9.31
C ARG A 36 -8.11 -11.53 10.34
N SER A 37 -6.85 -11.52 9.94
CA SER A 37 -5.77 -11.85 10.84
C SER A 37 -4.55 -11.01 10.48
N GLN A 38 -3.58 -10.98 11.39
CA GLN A 38 -2.34 -10.29 11.12
C GLN A 38 -1.58 -10.98 9.99
N GLU A 39 -1.69 -12.30 9.89
CA GLU A 39 -1.03 -13.02 8.83
C GLU A 39 -1.56 -12.60 7.46
N ASP A 40 -2.88 -12.47 7.35
CA ASP A 40 -3.47 -12.03 6.10
C ASP A 40 -3.00 -10.63 5.75
N LYS A 41 -2.96 -9.76 6.75
CA LYS A 41 -2.50 -8.40 6.53
C LYS A 41 -1.06 -8.40 6.04
N MET A 42 -0.21 -9.17 6.68
CA MET A 42 1.21 -9.18 6.30
C MET A 42 1.41 -9.75 4.91
N SER A 43 0.65 -10.76 4.55
CA SER A 43 0.72 -11.31 3.21
C SER A 43 0.38 -10.25 2.16
N TYR A 44 -0.65 -9.48 2.45
CA TYR A 44 -1.06 -8.44 1.51
C TYR A 44 0.01 -7.35 1.41
N VAL A 45 0.58 -6.97 2.55
CA VAL A 45 1.64 -5.97 2.57
C VAL A 45 2.83 -6.44 1.76
N TYR A 46 3.17 -7.71 1.87
CA TYR A 46 4.24 -8.28 1.09
C TYR A 46 3.97 -8.12 -0.40
N ASN A 47 2.74 -8.43 -0.81
CA ASN A 47 2.36 -8.29 -2.20
C ASN A 47 2.45 -6.84 -2.67
N LEU A 48 2.04 -5.91 -1.81
CA LEU A 48 2.14 -4.51 -2.16
C LEU A 48 3.60 -4.10 -2.37
N CYS A 49 4.48 -4.57 -1.50
CA CYS A 49 5.90 -4.30 -1.65
C CYS A 49 6.41 -4.78 -3.00
N GLU A 50 6.01 -5.98 -3.38
CA GLU A 50 6.49 -6.54 -4.64
C GLU A 50 5.89 -5.83 -5.83
N THR A 51 4.73 -5.24 -5.67
CA THR A 51 4.09 -4.49 -6.73
C THR A 51 4.70 -3.11 -6.90
N GLY A 52 5.45 -2.64 -5.91
CA GLY A 52 6.11 -1.36 -6.03
C GLY A 52 5.57 -0.29 -5.10
N TYR A 53 4.69 -0.65 -4.17
CA TYR A 53 4.17 0.31 -3.22
C TYR A 53 5.21 0.66 -2.18
N ARG A 54 5.19 1.90 -1.74
CA ARG A 54 6.00 2.34 -0.61
C ARG A 54 5.21 2.07 0.66
N ILE A 55 5.82 1.38 1.60
CA ILE A 55 5.16 1.03 2.85
C ILE A 55 5.60 2.01 3.92
N LEU A 56 4.64 2.66 4.53
CA LEU A 56 4.91 3.66 5.56
C LEU A 56 4.44 3.20 6.93
#